data_a7a48adb843543bd1c852bc4b6728520
#
_entry.id   a7a48adb843543bd1c852bc4b6728520
#
_cell.length_a   1.000
_cell.length_b   1.000
_cell.length_c   1.000
_cell.angle_alpha   90.00
_cell.angle_beta   90.00
_cell.angle_gamma   90.00
#
_symmetry.space_group_name_H-M   'P 1'
#
loop_
_entity.id
_entity.type
_entity.pdbx_description
1 polymer ?
#
loop_
_entity_poly.entity_id
_entity_poly.type
_entity_poly.pdbx_seq_one_letter_code
_entity_poly.pdbx_strand_id
1 'polypeptide(L)'
;MPVPQVSVFLDNHPGSLADVIEKLDKNEIKIYALTIADKGEFGLVRMITEDPAKATRVLEEADFNLAKARRNIEVAVVLITDKDHISRITKILGQNGLNIDYAYSSAVHFEGKFALVLRVNDLEQAERILRENNVDTLSLDDIKRHFA
;
A
#
# COMPACT_ATOMS: atom_id res chain seq x y z
N MET A 1 12.12 -3.38 -4.75
CA MET A 1 11.14 -4.29 -5.38
C MET A 1 9.74 -3.72 -5.22
N PRO A 2 9.08 -3.37 -6.32
CA PRO A 2 7.73 -2.82 -6.25
C PRO A 2 6.74 -3.82 -5.66
N VAL A 3 5.74 -3.29 -4.97
CA VAL A 3 4.71 -4.12 -4.32
C VAL A 3 3.37 -3.85 -5.00
N PRO A 4 2.64 -4.87 -5.45
CA PRO A 4 1.31 -4.68 -6.02
C PRO A 4 0.32 -4.17 -4.97
N GLN A 5 -0.46 -3.18 -5.34
CA GLN A 5 -1.47 -2.59 -4.48
C GLN A 5 -2.86 -2.91 -5.03
N VAL A 6 -3.77 -3.28 -4.15
CA VAL A 6 -5.17 -3.51 -4.53
C VAL A 6 -5.97 -2.24 -4.25
N SER A 7 -6.72 -1.78 -5.25
CA SER A 7 -7.56 -0.57 -5.13
C SER A 7 -8.99 -0.91 -5.46
N VAL A 8 -9.92 -0.50 -4.59
CA VAL A 8 -11.35 -0.80 -4.72
C VAL A 8 -12.15 0.47 -4.55
N PHE A 9 -13.08 0.74 -5.47
CA PHE A 9 -14.06 1.80 -5.32
C PHE A 9 -15.24 1.27 -4.51
N LEU A 10 -15.67 2.04 -3.53
CA LEU A 10 -16.82 1.72 -2.68
C LEU A 10 -17.85 2.84 -2.76
N ASP A 11 -19.12 2.47 -2.63
CA ASP A 11 -20.16 3.47 -2.37
C ASP A 11 -19.89 4.09 -1.00
N ASN A 12 -20.01 5.39 -0.90
CA ASN A 12 -19.69 6.10 0.33
C ASN A 12 -20.91 6.08 1.28
N HIS A 13 -21.15 4.94 1.91
CA HIS A 13 -22.23 4.75 2.87
C HIS A 13 -21.80 3.80 3.99
N PRO A 14 -22.52 3.80 5.12
CA PRO A 14 -22.17 2.92 6.24
C PRO A 14 -22.12 1.45 5.84
N GLY A 15 -21.10 0.75 6.28
CA GLY A 15 -20.94 -0.68 6.04
C GLY A 15 -20.18 -1.05 4.79
N SER A 16 -19.95 -0.12 3.85
CA SER A 16 -19.26 -0.43 2.60
C SER A 16 -17.85 -0.97 2.82
N LEU A 17 -17.07 -0.32 3.68
CA LEU A 17 -15.72 -0.77 3.99
C LEU A 17 -15.75 -2.12 4.73
N ALA A 18 -16.68 -2.28 5.66
CA ALA A 18 -16.80 -3.53 6.40
C ALA A 18 -17.06 -4.71 5.46
N ASP A 19 -17.87 -4.52 4.43
CA ASP A 19 -18.17 -5.57 3.45
C ASP A 19 -16.92 -6.07 2.73
N VAL A 20 -16.03 -5.14 2.32
CA VAL A 20 -14.77 -5.50 1.69
C VAL A 20 -13.86 -6.26 2.66
N ILE A 21 -13.71 -5.73 3.86
CA ILE A 21 -12.82 -6.32 4.87
C ILE A 21 -13.30 -7.72 5.25
N GLU A 22 -14.60 -7.89 5.46
CA GLU A 22 -15.17 -9.21 5.79
C GLU A 22 -14.93 -10.21 4.67
N LYS A 23 -15.06 -9.79 3.42
CA LYS A 23 -14.86 -10.67 2.28
C LYS A 23 -13.44 -11.20 2.22
N LEU A 24 -12.48 -10.32 2.46
CA LEU A 24 -11.07 -10.71 2.49
C LEU A 24 -10.78 -11.61 3.70
N ASP A 25 -11.33 -11.27 4.85
CA ASP A 25 -11.14 -12.05 6.07
C ASP A 25 -11.68 -13.48 5.95
N LYS A 26 -12.86 -13.62 5.36
CA LYS A 26 -13.48 -14.94 5.13
C LYS A 26 -12.65 -15.81 4.19
N ASN A 27 -11.87 -15.19 3.32
CA ASN A 27 -11.00 -15.90 2.40
C ASN A 27 -9.57 -16.00 2.91
N GLU A 28 -9.37 -15.67 4.20
CA GLU A 28 -8.08 -15.79 4.89
C GLU A 28 -6.98 -14.96 4.24
N ILE A 29 -7.35 -13.78 3.73
CA ILE A 29 -6.39 -12.83 3.14
C ILE A 29 -6.06 -11.76 4.16
N LYS A 30 -4.80 -11.72 4.56
CA LYS A 30 -4.31 -10.74 5.53
C LYS A 30 -4.08 -9.38 4.87
N ILE A 31 -4.47 -8.32 5.58
CA ILE A 31 -4.25 -6.94 5.15
C ILE A 31 -3.12 -6.34 5.98
N TYR A 32 -2.05 -5.89 5.32
CA TYR A 32 -0.90 -5.29 6.00
C TYR A 32 -1.02 -3.77 6.12
N ALA A 33 -1.65 -3.13 5.16
CA ALA A 33 -1.79 -1.69 5.13
C ALA A 33 -3.08 -1.32 4.41
N LEU A 34 -3.71 -0.24 4.81
CA LEU A 34 -5.01 0.17 4.31
C LEU A 34 -5.17 1.67 4.43
N THR A 35 -5.73 2.29 3.39
CA THR A 35 -6.18 3.67 3.46
C THR A 35 -7.46 3.82 2.65
N ILE A 36 -8.30 4.77 3.05
CA ILE A 36 -9.51 5.11 2.32
C ILE A 36 -9.52 6.61 2.05
N ALA A 37 -9.80 6.97 0.81
CA ALA A 37 -9.89 8.36 0.39
C ALA A 37 -11.31 8.66 -0.06
N ASP A 38 -11.78 9.84 0.30
CA ASP A 38 -13.08 10.35 -0.12
C ASP A 38 -12.99 10.89 -1.54
N LYS A 39 -13.85 10.38 -2.43
CA LYS A 39 -13.96 10.79 -3.83
C LYS A 39 -15.40 11.22 -4.12
N GLY A 40 -16.02 11.97 -3.21
CA GLY A 40 -17.40 12.43 -3.33
C GLY A 40 -18.37 11.31 -2.98
N GLU A 41 -19.12 10.84 -3.98
CA GLU A 41 -20.09 9.75 -3.77
C GLU A 41 -19.42 8.39 -3.58
N PHE A 42 -18.12 8.32 -3.84
CA PHE A 42 -17.36 7.08 -3.73
C PHE A 42 -16.25 7.21 -2.69
N GLY A 43 -15.90 6.08 -2.10
CA GLY A 43 -14.65 5.92 -1.38
C GLY A 43 -13.68 5.14 -2.24
N LEU A 44 -12.40 5.44 -2.14
CA LEU A 44 -11.35 4.65 -2.78
C LEU A 44 -10.49 4.03 -1.70
N VAL A 45 -10.51 2.70 -1.63
CA VAL A 45 -9.69 1.94 -0.69
C VAL A 45 -8.44 1.46 -1.40
N ARG A 46 -7.29 1.72 -0.79
CA ARG A 46 -6.01 1.19 -1.26
C ARG A 46 -5.44 0.31 -0.17
N MET A 47 -4.93 -0.86 -0.54
CA MET A 47 -4.40 -1.77 0.47
C MET A 47 -3.26 -2.64 -0.05
N ILE A 48 -2.42 -3.05 0.90
CA ILE A 48 -1.39 -4.05 0.68
C ILE A 48 -1.87 -5.32 1.37
N THR A 49 -1.96 -6.40 0.62
CA THR A 49 -2.43 -7.69 1.12
C THR A 49 -1.36 -8.74 0.96
N GLU A 50 -1.49 -9.84 1.68
CA GLU A 50 -0.53 -10.95 1.57
C GLU A 50 -0.58 -11.64 0.21
N ASP A 51 -1.73 -11.58 -0.48
CA ASP A 51 -1.91 -12.21 -1.79
C ASP A 51 -2.75 -11.29 -2.69
N PRO A 52 -2.10 -10.34 -3.38
CA PRO A 52 -2.84 -9.38 -4.22
C PRO A 52 -3.65 -10.01 -5.34
N ALA A 53 -3.14 -11.09 -5.95
CA ALA A 53 -3.85 -11.78 -7.02
C ALA A 53 -5.13 -12.44 -6.51
N LYS A 54 -5.05 -13.12 -5.37
CA LYS A 54 -6.21 -13.74 -4.74
C LYS A 54 -7.21 -12.68 -4.28
N ALA A 55 -6.72 -11.59 -3.66
CA ALA A 55 -7.57 -10.50 -3.21
C ALA A 55 -8.37 -9.91 -4.38
N THR A 56 -7.69 -9.63 -5.49
CA THR A 56 -8.33 -9.10 -6.69
C THR A 56 -9.41 -10.05 -7.20
N ARG A 57 -9.11 -11.33 -7.30
CA ARG A 57 -10.06 -12.33 -7.77
C ARG A 57 -11.28 -12.43 -6.86
N VAL A 58 -11.07 -12.51 -5.55
CA VAL A 58 -12.14 -12.61 -4.56
C VAL A 58 -13.07 -11.41 -4.64
N LEU A 59 -12.52 -10.22 -4.75
CA LEU A 59 -13.31 -8.99 -4.81
C LEU A 59 -14.04 -8.86 -6.14
N GLU A 60 -13.41 -9.23 -7.25
CA GLU A 60 -14.08 -9.22 -8.55
C GLU A 60 -15.26 -10.20 -8.59
N GLU A 61 -15.09 -11.39 -8.06
CA GLU A 61 -16.15 -12.40 -8.00
C GLU A 61 -17.32 -11.96 -7.11
N ALA A 62 -17.06 -11.10 -6.13
CA ALA A 62 -18.09 -10.54 -5.25
C ALA A 62 -18.68 -9.23 -5.79
N ASP A 63 -18.38 -8.89 -7.02
CA ASP A 63 -18.90 -7.70 -7.73
C ASP A 63 -18.44 -6.36 -7.14
N PHE A 64 -17.34 -6.35 -6.42
CA PHE A 64 -16.73 -5.09 -6.02
C PHE A 64 -16.07 -4.42 -7.21
N ASN A 65 -16.14 -3.08 -7.22
CA ASN A 65 -15.63 -2.28 -8.33
C ASN A 65 -14.14 -1.96 -8.14
N LEU A 66 -13.29 -2.77 -8.76
CA LEU A 66 -11.86 -2.48 -8.75
C LEU A 66 -11.53 -1.44 -9.80
N ALA A 67 -10.56 -0.59 -9.52
CA ALA A 67 -10.09 0.41 -10.45
C ALA A 67 -9.40 -0.31 -11.62
N LYS A 68 -10.15 -0.60 -12.68
CA LYS A 68 -9.71 -1.48 -13.78
C LYS A 68 -8.35 -1.11 -14.37
N ALA A 69 -8.16 0.17 -14.62
CA ALA A 69 -6.89 0.64 -15.18
C ALA A 69 -5.76 0.63 -14.17
N ARG A 70 -6.04 0.32 -12.91
CA ARG A 70 -5.11 0.46 -11.79
C ARG A 70 -5.08 -0.74 -10.86
N ARG A 71 -5.68 -1.85 -11.26
CA ARG A 71 -5.75 -3.03 -10.40
C ARG A 71 -4.37 -3.55 -9.98
N ASN A 72 -3.35 -3.27 -10.76
CA ASN A 72 -1.99 -3.73 -10.52
C ASN A 72 -1.02 -2.57 -10.36
N ILE A 73 -1.49 -1.44 -9.83
CA ILE A 73 -0.58 -0.34 -9.51
C ILE A 73 0.44 -0.85 -8.50
N GLU A 74 1.70 -0.60 -8.81
CA GLU A 74 2.78 -0.94 -7.93
C GLU A 74 3.21 0.28 -7.13
N VAL A 75 3.62 0.04 -5.90
CA VAL A 75 4.05 1.07 -4.96
C VAL A 75 5.39 0.69 -4.34
N ALA A 76 6.11 1.68 -3.84
CA ALA A 76 7.29 1.43 -3.03
C ALA A 76 6.86 1.30 -1.58
N VAL A 77 7.47 0.36 -0.87
CA VAL A 77 7.25 0.20 0.57
C VAL A 77 8.60 0.32 1.26
N VAL A 78 8.69 1.20 2.23
CA VAL A 78 9.93 1.45 2.96
C VAL A 78 9.73 1.15 4.44
N LEU A 79 10.80 0.71 5.09
CA LEU A 79 10.79 0.46 6.53
C LEU A 79 11.14 1.74 7.26
N ILE A 80 10.24 2.18 8.13
CA ILE A 80 10.46 3.36 8.97
C ILE A 80 11.07 2.91 10.29
N THR A 81 12.22 3.47 10.61
CA THR A 81 12.98 3.14 11.81
C THR A 81 13.41 4.44 12.51
N ASP A 82 14.06 4.34 13.64
CA ASP A 82 14.62 5.51 14.34
C ASP A 82 15.65 6.25 13.48
N LYS A 83 16.38 5.52 12.64
CA LYS A 83 17.37 6.06 11.72
C LYS A 83 16.74 6.62 10.46
N ASP A 84 15.79 5.86 9.87
CA ASP A 84 15.14 6.24 8.63
C ASP A 84 13.73 6.74 8.90
N HIS A 85 13.64 8.01 9.30
CA HIS A 85 12.38 8.69 9.60
C HIS A 85 11.66 9.11 8.33
N ILE A 86 10.37 9.37 8.45
CA ILE A 86 9.56 9.89 7.36
C ILE A 86 10.17 11.16 6.77
N SER A 87 10.65 12.07 7.63
CA SER A 87 11.26 13.33 7.19
C SER A 87 12.49 13.09 6.31
N ARG A 88 13.31 12.11 6.65
CA ARG A 88 14.52 11.79 5.88
C ARG A 88 14.12 11.26 4.49
N ILE A 89 13.18 10.33 4.45
CA ILE A 89 12.74 9.69 3.20
C ILE A 89 12.09 10.70 2.27
N THR A 90 11.18 11.51 2.76
CA THR A 90 10.50 12.52 1.96
C THR A 90 11.47 13.57 1.41
N LYS A 91 12.46 13.93 2.22
CA LYS A 91 13.49 14.89 1.81
C LYS A 91 14.37 14.33 0.70
N ILE A 92 14.81 13.08 0.83
CA ILE A 92 15.61 12.40 -0.20
C ILE A 92 14.87 12.41 -1.54
N LEU A 93 13.61 12.01 -1.55
CA LEU A 93 12.81 11.95 -2.76
C LEU A 93 12.60 13.35 -3.36
N GLY A 94 12.24 14.32 -2.53
CA GLY A 94 12.02 15.70 -2.99
C GLY A 94 13.27 16.34 -3.58
N GLN A 95 14.41 16.12 -2.97
CA GLN A 95 15.69 16.67 -3.47
C GLN A 95 16.10 16.07 -4.82
N ASN A 96 15.57 14.91 -5.15
CA ASN A 96 15.82 14.24 -6.42
C ASN A 96 14.69 14.45 -7.45
N GLY A 97 13.83 15.43 -7.20
CA GLY A 97 12.77 15.81 -8.13
C GLY A 97 11.62 14.83 -8.21
N LEU A 98 11.48 13.94 -7.22
CA LEU A 98 10.41 12.95 -7.18
C LEU A 98 9.25 13.44 -6.33
N ASN A 99 8.03 13.29 -6.86
CA ASN A 99 6.82 13.69 -6.16
C ASN A 99 6.14 12.48 -5.54
N ILE A 100 5.76 12.62 -4.28
CA ILE A 100 4.95 11.62 -3.59
C ILE A 100 3.49 11.98 -3.81
N ASP A 101 2.79 11.15 -4.58
CA ASP A 101 1.38 11.39 -4.89
C ASP A 101 0.50 11.08 -3.69
N TYR A 102 0.81 10.03 -2.95
CA TYR A 102 0.18 9.71 -1.67
C TYR A 102 1.05 8.73 -0.88
N ALA A 103 0.78 8.65 0.41
CA ALA A 103 1.50 7.74 1.31
C ALA A 103 0.57 7.29 2.44
N TYR A 104 0.79 6.09 2.93
CA TYR A 104 0.09 5.59 4.11
C TYR A 104 0.93 4.53 4.82
N SER A 105 0.68 4.35 6.11
CA SER A 105 1.47 3.43 6.92
C SER A 105 0.79 2.08 7.06
N SER A 106 1.59 1.08 7.46
CA SER A 106 1.06 -0.25 7.77
C SER A 106 0.21 -0.22 9.03
N ALA A 107 -0.75 -1.16 9.08
CA ALA A 107 -1.62 -1.34 10.24
C ALA A 107 -0.92 -2.06 11.39
N VAL A 108 0.20 -2.72 11.12
CA VAL A 108 0.96 -3.50 12.09
C VAL A 108 2.36 -2.95 12.24
N HIS A 109 2.92 -3.13 13.45
CA HIS A 109 4.28 -2.74 13.78
C HIS A 109 5.12 -3.99 14.06
N PHE A 110 6.41 -3.88 13.84
CA PHE A 110 7.36 -4.92 14.14
C PHE A 110 8.56 -4.29 14.88
N GLU A 111 8.72 -4.63 16.15
CA GLU A 111 9.82 -4.12 16.99
C GLU A 111 9.94 -2.58 16.94
N GLY A 112 8.81 -1.89 17.04
CA GLY A 112 8.78 -0.43 16.98
C GLY A 112 8.93 0.17 15.59
N LYS A 113 9.01 -0.67 14.56
CA LYS A 113 9.14 -0.25 13.17
C LYS A 113 7.83 -0.43 12.45
N PHE A 114 7.61 0.33 11.39
CA PHE A 114 6.44 0.17 10.54
C PHE A 114 6.80 0.39 9.08
N ALA A 115 5.92 -0.04 8.19
CA ALA A 115 6.11 0.15 6.76
C ALA A 115 5.37 1.40 6.31
N LEU A 116 6.00 2.16 5.43
CA LEU A 116 5.36 3.30 4.77
C LEU A 116 5.21 2.98 3.29
N VAL A 117 3.97 3.02 2.82
CA VAL A 117 3.64 2.78 1.41
C VAL A 117 3.69 4.12 0.68
N LEU A 118 4.40 4.15 -0.45
CA LEU A 118 4.62 5.38 -1.23
C LEU A 118 4.22 5.17 -2.68
N ARG A 119 3.33 6.02 -3.16
CA ARG A 119 3.09 6.16 -4.60
C ARG A 119 3.85 7.37 -5.09
N VAL A 120 4.83 7.12 -5.96
CA VAL A 120 5.74 8.14 -6.47
C VAL A 120 5.61 8.18 -7.99
N ASN A 121 5.79 9.36 -8.57
CA ASN A 121 5.63 9.55 -10.02
C ASN A 121 6.62 8.74 -10.89
N ASP A 122 7.76 8.35 -10.32
CA ASP A 122 8.73 7.47 -10.99
C ASP A 122 9.22 6.44 -9.99
N LEU A 123 8.53 5.31 -9.95
CA LEU A 123 8.77 4.25 -8.96
C LEU A 123 10.16 3.65 -9.06
N GLU A 124 10.61 3.36 -10.27
CA GLU A 124 11.92 2.74 -10.50
C GLU A 124 13.05 3.65 -9.99
N GLN A 125 12.98 4.92 -10.34
CA GLN A 125 13.97 5.89 -9.88
C GLN A 125 13.91 6.08 -8.38
N ALA A 126 12.70 6.13 -7.80
CA ALA A 126 12.51 6.27 -6.37
C ALA A 126 13.18 5.13 -5.61
N GLU A 127 12.96 3.89 -6.02
CA GLU A 127 13.58 2.74 -5.37
C GLU A 127 15.09 2.75 -5.49
N ARG A 128 15.60 3.13 -6.64
CA ARG A 128 17.05 3.24 -6.87
C ARG A 128 17.67 4.28 -5.93
N ILE A 129 17.06 5.45 -5.86
CA ILE A 129 17.56 6.56 -5.01
C ILE A 129 17.51 6.18 -3.54
N LEU A 130 16.44 5.55 -3.10
CA LEU A 130 16.32 5.11 -1.71
C LEU A 130 17.39 4.09 -1.36
N ARG A 131 17.63 3.12 -2.23
CA ARG A 131 18.70 2.13 -2.03
C ARG A 131 20.07 2.78 -1.96
N GLU A 132 20.35 3.74 -2.85
CA GLU A 132 21.60 4.47 -2.87
C GLU A 132 21.85 5.27 -1.59
N ASN A 133 20.77 5.62 -0.89
CA ASN A 133 20.82 6.34 0.39
C ASN A 133 20.67 5.39 1.58
N ASN A 134 20.80 4.09 1.35
CA ASN A 134 20.74 3.05 2.39
C ASN A 134 19.40 2.97 3.11
N VAL A 135 18.31 3.32 2.44
CA VAL A 135 16.97 3.14 2.96
C VAL A 135 16.46 1.77 2.52
N ASP A 136 15.96 0.99 3.46
CA ASP A 136 15.43 -0.35 3.17
C ASP A 136 14.08 -0.26 2.46
N THR A 137 14.06 -0.72 1.21
CA THR A 137 12.81 -0.92 0.47
C THR A 137 12.40 -2.37 0.63
N LEU A 138 11.10 -2.58 0.84
CA LEU A 138 10.57 -3.91 1.14
C LEU A 138 9.84 -4.49 -0.07
N SER A 139 10.12 -5.75 -0.38
CA SER A 139 9.29 -6.53 -1.30
C SER A 139 8.08 -7.08 -0.55
N LEU A 140 7.13 -7.66 -1.28
CA LEU A 140 5.99 -8.32 -0.63
C LEU A 140 6.46 -9.46 0.29
N ASP A 141 7.47 -10.22 -0.13
CA ASP A 141 8.04 -11.28 0.70
C ASP A 141 8.67 -10.73 1.97
N ASP A 142 9.35 -9.60 1.88
CA ASP A 142 9.92 -8.92 3.06
C ASP A 142 8.82 -8.50 4.03
N ILE A 143 7.71 -7.97 3.52
CA ILE A 143 6.57 -7.57 4.34
C ILE A 143 5.99 -8.79 5.06
N LYS A 144 5.82 -9.89 4.36
CA LYS A 144 5.33 -11.13 4.96
C LYS A 144 6.21 -11.61 6.10
N ARG A 145 7.52 -11.50 5.94
CA ARG A 145 8.46 -11.91 6.98
C ARG A 145 8.45 -10.97 8.19
N HIS A 146 8.38 -9.67 7.95
CA HIS A 146 8.40 -8.68 9.03
C HIS A 146 7.11 -8.61 9.82
N PHE A 147 5.98 -8.84 9.17
CA PHE A 147 4.65 -8.62 9.75
C PHE A 147 3.77 -9.87 9.77
N ALA A 148 4.37 -11.04 9.71
CA ALA A 148 3.67 -12.32 9.68
C ALA A 148 2.87 -12.61 10.98
#